data_b16a4b2f3ada1fd67ff45f31fb2420ed
#
_entry.id   b16a4b2f3ada1fd67ff45f31fb2420ed
#
_cell.length_a   1.000
_cell.length_b   1.000
_cell.length_c   1.000
_cell.angle_alpha   90.00
_cell.angle_beta   90.00
_cell.angle_gamma   90.00
#
_symmetry.space_group_name_H-M   'P 1'
#
loop_
_entity.id
_entity.type
_entity.pdbx_description
1 polymer ?
#
loop_
_entity_poly.entity_id
_entity_poly.type
_entity_poly.pdbx_seq_one_letter_code
_entity_poly.pdbx_strand_id
1 'polypeptide(L)'
;LLAIIMLRSFIFHLRYFYHKKLRQTHRISHKTLEFICLLIGATFVALFSFGFAKLADMGLEFNAYWSAKYPLAVWFVLPLGLAFLTWFTAKYTPYVGGSGIPQVIASINLPYSGYKTKLVEFRQTIWKIPLTFLAMAMGASVGREGPSVQVGAAVMLAWGNFCRKYNFAFRGLSTNELIATGAAGGLAAAFNAPLAGVIFAIEELGRGVMLRWERRVLLGVLAAGFILVAIQGNSPYFPVYKGATSIPYLYLWLAICGVVCGVLGGIFGRLLAKGLAGLSPIKWRDWIRKHPIYIALLLGLVLAAMGTYSEGQTYGTGYDVVARALEGQLVSPEVGILKLFATVTTYWNGIAGGIFTPSLTTGAGIGTMLWEISNGMVDQRFLVILCMAAFLAGGTQSPVTASVVVMEMTGAQPVLIWLLISSIIASII
;
A
#
# COMPACT_ATOMS: atom_id res chain seq x y z
N LEU A 1 -21.10 42.10 -58.91
CA LEU A 1 -20.44 40.78 -58.71
C LEU A 1 -19.51 40.79 -57.47
N LEU A 2 -18.68 41.82 -57.27
CA LEU A 2 -17.75 41.93 -56.13
C LEU A 2 -18.49 41.91 -54.75
N ALA A 3 -19.59 42.64 -54.61
CA ALA A 3 -20.37 42.71 -53.40
C ALA A 3 -20.96 41.33 -52.98
N ILE A 4 -21.38 40.53 -53.95
CA ILE A 4 -21.91 39.18 -53.71
C ILE A 4 -20.79 38.24 -53.27
N ILE A 5 -19.59 38.35 -53.79
CA ILE A 5 -18.42 37.55 -53.39
C ILE A 5 -17.98 37.93 -51.98
N MET A 6 -17.94 39.19 -51.63
CA MET A 6 -17.62 39.65 -50.28
C MET A 6 -18.66 39.22 -49.26
N LEU A 7 -19.93 39.26 -49.58
CA LEU A 7 -20.99 38.79 -48.70
C LEU A 7 -20.93 37.26 -48.46
N ARG A 8 -20.65 36.49 -49.51
CA ARG A 8 -20.46 35.04 -49.36
C ARG A 8 -19.22 34.67 -48.50
N SER A 9 -18.13 35.40 -48.70
CA SER A 9 -16.91 35.22 -47.87
C SER A 9 -17.18 35.56 -46.40
N PHE A 10 -17.88 36.66 -46.16
CA PHE A 10 -18.27 37.10 -44.80
C PHE A 10 -19.18 36.08 -44.11
N ILE A 11 -20.21 35.54 -44.79
CA ILE A 11 -21.12 34.52 -44.26
C ILE A 11 -20.36 33.22 -43.98
N PHE A 12 -19.40 32.85 -44.85
CA PHE A 12 -18.57 31.68 -44.65
C PHE A 12 -17.69 31.82 -43.40
N HIS A 13 -17.04 32.95 -43.18
CA HIS A 13 -16.23 33.24 -42.00
C HIS A 13 -17.09 33.26 -40.71
N LEU A 14 -18.29 33.83 -40.78
CA LEU A 14 -19.19 33.86 -39.63
C LEU A 14 -19.66 32.41 -39.23
N ARG A 15 -20.01 31.59 -40.23
CA ARG A 15 -20.36 30.18 -40.01
C ARG A 15 -19.16 29.37 -39.47
N TYR A 16 -17.96 29.59 -39.99
CA TYR A 16 -16.75 28.98 -39.50
C TYR A 16 -16.47 29.34 -38.04
N PHE A 17 -16.54 30.62 -37.69
CA PHE A 17 -16.36 31.11 -36.31
C PHE A 17 -17.42 30.54 -35.37
N TYR A 18 -18.68 30.51 -35.78
CA TYR A 18 -19.77 29.95 -34.99
C TYR A 18 -19.58 28.46 -34.73
N HIS A 19 -19.26 27.66 -35.74
CA HIS A 19 -18.98 26.25 -35.60
C HIS A 19 -17.71 25.98 -34.78
N LYS A 20 -16.70 26.82 -34.94
CA LYS A 20 -15.46 26.75 -34.13
C LYS A 20 -15.76 27.01 -32.65
N LYS A 21 -16.57 28.03 -32.35
CA LYS A 21 -16.97 28.39 -30.99
C LYS A 21 -17.85 27.31 -30.36
N LEU A 22 -18.82 26.76 -31.09
CA LEU A 22 -19.65 25.62 -30.65
C LEU A 22 -18.79 24.39 -30.36
N ARG A 23 -17.86 24.03 -31.22
CA ARG A 23 -16.92 22.92 -30.97
C ARG A 23 -16.03 23.17 -29.77
N GLN A 24 -15.55 24.39 -29.55
CA GLN A 24 -14.78 24.75 -28.37
C GLN A 24 -15.61 24.69 -27.10
N THR A 25 -16.84 25.16 -27.07
CA THR A 25 -17.74 25.09 -25.93
C THR A 25 -18.08 23.64 -25.60
N HIS A 26 -18.37 22.80 -26.60
CA HIS A 26 -18.58 21.37 -26.43
C HIS A 26 -17.35 20.65 -25.89
N ARG A 27 -16.17 21.01 -26.36
CA ARG A 27 -14.90 20.43 -25.91
C ARG A 27 -14.53 20.85 -24.49
N ILE A 28 -14.84 22.08 -24.09
CA ILE A 28 -14.66 22.58 -22.72
C ILE A 28 -15.64 21.89 -21.78
N SER A 29 -16.91 21.78 -22.17
CA SER A 29 -17.95 21.08 -21.39
C SER A 29 -17.59 19.62 -21.13
N HIS A 30 -17.09 18.90 -22.14
CA HIS A 30 -16.65 17.51 -21.95
C HIS A 30 -15.45 17.37 -21.02
N LYS A 31 -14.45 18.25 -21.12
CA LYS A 31 -13.29 18.24 -20.21
C LYS A 31 -13.67 18.53 -18.77
N THR A 32 -14.60 19.48 -18.58
CA THR A 32 -15.11 19.81 -17.24
C THR A 32 -15.89 18.62 -16.65
N LEU A 33 -16.72 17.97 -17.46
CA LEU A 33 -17.46 16.79 -17.02
C LEU A 33 -16.52 15.62 -16.69
N GLU A 34 -15.47 15.36 -17.49
CA GLU A 34 -14.44 14.38 -17.17
C GLU A 34 -13.74 14.67 -15.84
N PHE A 35 -13.40 15.95 -15.60
CA PHE A 35 -12.77 16.36 -14.35
C PHE A 35 -13.69 16.16 -13.14
N ILE A 36 -14.97 16.52 -13.25
CA ILE A 36 -15.97 16.28 -12.21
C ILE A 36 -16.11 14.77 -11.94
N CYS A 37 -16.25 13.95 -12.98
CA CYS A 37 -16.31 12.50 -12.84
C CYS A 37 -15.05 11.92 -12.19
N LEU A 38 -13.87 12.48 -12.48
CA LEU A 38 -12.61 12.08 -11.86
C LEU A 38 -12.60 12.41 -10.36
N LEU A 39 -13.05 13.60 -9.98
CA LEU A 39 -13.15 14.01 -8.56
C LEU A 39 -14.15 13.12 -7.80
N ILE A 40 -15.30 12.80 -8.40
CA ILE A 40 -16.28 11.88 -7.78
C ILE A 40 -15.65 10.49 -7.57
N GLY A 41 -14.94 9.96 -8.58
CA GLY A 41 -14.23 8.69 -8.46
C GLY A 41 -13.14 8.73 -7.37
N ALA A 42 -12.35 9.80 -7.32
CA ALA A 42 -11.36 10.02 -6.26
C ALA A 42 -12.00 10.11 -4.87
N THR A 43 -13.18 10.76 -4.76
CA THR A 43 -13.95 10.81 -3.51
C THR A 43 -14.38 9.42 -3.06
N PHE A 44 -14.89 8.59 -3.98
CA PHE A 44 -15.22 7.20 -3.63
C PHE A 44 -14.00 6.42 -3.15
N VAL A 45 -12.85 6.54 -3.85
CA VAL A 45 -11.60 5.90 -3.40
C VAL A 45 -11.21 6.36 -2.01
N ALA A 46 -11.24 7.66 -1.73
CA ALA A 46 -10.92 8.22 -0.41
C ALA A 46 -11.87 7.72 0.67
N LEU A 47 -13.19 7.72 0.42
CA LEU A 47 -14.20 7.26 1.39
C LEU A 47 -14.08 5.76 1.69
N PHE A 48 -13.86 4.92 0.67
CA PHE A 48 -13.64 3.49 0.89
C PHE A 48 -12.35 3.24 1.67
N SER A 49 -11.26 3.96 1.37
CA SER A 49 -10.00 3.87 2.12
C SER A 49 -10.17 4.34 3.57
N PHE A 50 -10.90 5.44 3.80
CA PHE A 50 -11.19 5.95 5.13
C PHE A 50 -12.03 4.97 5.96
N GLY A 51 -13.13 4.46 5.39
CA GLY A 51 -13.98 3.46 6.06
C GLY A 51 -13.20 2.19 6.38
N PHE A 52 -12.35 1.74 5.47
CA PHE A 52 -11.47 0.60 5.69
C PHE A 52 -10.46 0.87 6.81
N ALA A 53 -9.88 2.07 6.84
CA ALA A 53 -8.97 2.47 7.90
C ALA A 53 -9.63 2.37 9.28
N LYS A 54 -10.83 2.93 9.42
CA LYS A 54 -11.59 2.88 10.69
C LYS A 54 -11.91 1.45 11.11
N LEU A 55 -12.36 0.61 10.18
CA LEU A 55 -12.62 -0.81 10.47
C LEU A 55 -11.33 -1.54 10.89
N ALA A 56 -10.21 -1.29 10.23
CA ALA A 56 -8.93 -1.89 10.59
C ALA A 56 -8.49 -1.48 12.00
N ASP A 57 -8.61 -0.20 12.36
CA ASP A 57 -8.29 0.32 13.69
C ASP A 57 -9.18 -0.35 14.75
N MET A 58 -10.50 -0.47 14.52
CA MET A 58 -11.42 -1.22 15.39
C MET A 58 -10.99 -2.69 15.56
N GLY A 59 -10.50 -3.33 14.48
CA GLY A 59 -9.99 -4.71 14.54
C GLY A 59 -8.75 -4.83 15.44
N LEU A 60 -7.84 -3.88 15.37
CA LEU A 60 -6.64 -3.83 16.22
C LEU A 60 -7.01 -3.59 17.69
N GLU A 61 -7.89 -2.62 17.97
CA GLU A 61 -8.37 -2.33 19.32
C GLU A 61 -9.08 -3.56 19.93
N PHE A 62 -9.92 -4.22 19.13
CA PHE A 62 -10.59 -5.45 19.57
C PHE A 62 -9.58 -6.56 19.88
N ASN A 63 -8.55 -6.73 19.03
CA ASN A 63 -7.47 -7.70 19.29
C ASN A 63 -6.75 -7.37 20.59
N ALA A 64 -6.32 -6.12 20.79
CA ALA A 64 -5.62 -5.69 22.01
C ALA A 64 -6.47 -5.95 23.26
N TYR A 65 -7.78 -5.65 23.21
CA TYR A 65 -8.68 -5.87 24.34
C TYR A 65 -8.80 -7.35 24.75
N TRP A 66 -9.15 -8.24 23.79
CA TRP A 66 -9.40 -9.63 24.15
C TRP A 66 -8.11 -10.43 24.40
N SER A 67 -7.01 -10.13 23.70
CA SER A 67 -5.72 -10.81 23.90
C SER A 67 -5.12 -10.48 25.26
N ALA A 68 -5.26 -9.24 25.74
CA ALA A 68 -4.86 -8.85 27.09
C ALA A 68 -5.72 -9.54 28.17
N LYS A 69 -7.04 -9.65 27.92
CA LYS A 69 -7.97 -10.24 28.88
C LYS A 69 -7.90 -11.76 28.94
N TYR A 70 -7.65 -12.41 27.81
CA TYR A 70 -7.62 -13.86 27.65
C TYR A 70 -6.36 -14.33 26.89
N PRO A 71 -5.15 -14.26 27.49
CA PRO A 71 -3.89 -14.57 26.79
C PRO A 71 -3.84 -15.97 26.20
N LEU A 72 -4.45 -16.97 26.87
CA LEU A 72 -4.49 -18.34 26.38
C LEU A 72 -5.43 -18.53 25.17
N ALA A 73 -6.41 -17.65 24.98
CA ALA A 73 -7.32 -17.72 23.84
C ALA A 73 -6.61 -17.52 22.50
N VAL A 74 -5.49 -16.82 22.48
CA VAL A 74 -4.66 -16.59 21.28
C VAL A 74 -4.26 -17.93 20.63
N TRP A 75 -3.95 -18.94 21.42
CA TRP A 75 -3.55 -20.27 20.94
C TRP A 75 -4.66 -21.05 20.21
N PHE A 76 -5.91 -20.60 20.33
CA PHE A 76 -7.06 -21.17 19.63
C PHE A 76 -7.57 -20.22 18.54
N VAL A 77 -7.69 -18.92 18.85
CA VAL A 77 -8.26 -17.92 17.95
C VAL A 77 -7.40 -17.73 16.70
N LEU A 78 -6.08 -17.63 16.84
CA LEU A 78 -5.18 -17.44 15.70
C LEU A 78 -5.19 -18.66 14.75
N PRO A 79 -4.93 -19.91 15.21
CA PRO A 79 -4.92 -21.06 14.32
C PRO A 79 -6.26 -21.30 13.63
N LEU A 80 -7.35 -21.30 14.40
CA LEU A 80 -8.69 -21.54 13.85
C LEU A 80 -9.14 -20.40 12.94
N GLY A 81 -8.85 -19.16 13.32
CA GLY A 81 -9.17 -17.98 12.53
C GLY A 81 -8.42 -17.95 11.21
N LEU A 82 -7.12 -18.22 11.19
CA LEU A 82 -6.33 -18.30 9.96
C LEU A 82 -6.79 -19.45 9.07
N ALA A 83 -7.10 -20.62 9.64
CA ALA A 83 -7.66 -21.75 8.90
C ALA A 83 -9.00 -21.39 8.24
N PHE A 84 -9.89 -20.70 8.96
CA PHE A 84 -11.15 -20.19 8.44
C PHE A 84 -10.94 -19.17 7.32
N LEU A 85 -10.08 -18.16 7.53
CA LEU A 85 -9.79 -17.14 6.53
C LEU A 85 -9.16 -17.75 5.28
N THR A 86 -8.23 -18.68 5.42
CA THR A 86 -7.61 -19.41 4.30
C THR A 86 -8.65 -20.20 3.50
N TRP A 87 -9.52 -20.95 4.19
CA TRP A 87 -10.61 -21.69 3.56
C TRP A 87 -11.58 -20.77 2.83
N PHE A 88 -12.03 -19.70 3.49
CA PHE A 88 -12.99 -18.76 2.91
C PHE A 88 -12.39 -18.06 1.67
N THR A 89 -11.15 -17.57 1.79
CA THR A 89 -10.45 -16.90 0.68
C THR A 89 -10.29 -17.83 -0.51
N ALA A 90 -9.84 -19.06 -0.30
CA ALA A 90 -9.63 -20.02 -1.37
C ALA A 90 -10.95 -20.41 -2.09
N LYS A 91 -12.05 -20.54 -1.35
CA LYS A 91 -13.32 -21.00 -1.88
C LYS A 91 -14.16 -19.91 -2.52
N TYR A 92 -14.25 -18.73 -1.91
CA TYR A 92 -15.21 -17.68 -2.31
C TYR A 92 -14.56 -16.45 -2.94
N THR A 93 -13.30 -16.15 -2.60
CA THR A 93 -12.64 -14.91 -3.01
C THR A 93 -11.17 -15.14 -3.43
N PRO A 94 -10.92 -16.00 -4.44
CA PRO A 94 -9.55 -16.45 -4.77
C PRO A 94 -8.61 -15.33 -5.22
N TYR A 95 -9.13 -14.18 -5.66
CA TYR A 95 -8.32 -13.03 -6.12
C TYR A 95 -8.05 -12.00 -4.99
N VAL A 96 -8.55 -12.24 -3.78
CA VAL A 96 -8.46 -11.31 -2.64
C VAL A 96 -7.28 -11.62 -1.72
N GLY A 97 -6.74 -12.83 -1.75
CA GLY A 97 -5.61 -13.23 -0.92
C GLY A 97 -4.36 -12.36 -1.09
N GLY A 98 -3.54 -12.27 -0.05
CA GLY A 98 -2.29 -11.51 -0.05
C GLY A 98 -2.47 -9.99 0.01
N SER A 99 -1.38 -9.25 -0.30
CA SER A 99 -1.31 -7.80 -0.16
C SER A 99 -2.30 -7.03 -1.06
N GLY A 100 -2.48 -7.44 -2.31
CA GLY A 100 -3.29 -6.70 -3.28
C GLY A 100 -2.47 -5.91 -4.30
N ILE A 101 -1.29 -5.45 -3.93
CA ILE A 101 -0.40 -4.73 -4.85
C ILE A 101 0.06 -5.64 -6.00
N PRO A 102 0.52 -6.88 -5.77
CA PRO A 102 0.87 -7.80 -6.85
C PRO A 102 -0.29 -8.06 -7.81
N GLN A 103 -1.53 -8.15 -7.31
CA GLN A 103 -2.72 -8.31 -8.15
C GLN A 103 -2.98 -7.10 -9.04
N VAL A 104 -2.80 -5.89 -8.51
CA VAL A 104 -2.94 -4.64 -9.29
C VAL A 104 -1.86 -4.57 -10.37
N ILE A 105 -0.58 -4.82 -10.00
CA ILE A 105 0.54 -4.83 -10.95
C ILE A 105 0.29 -5.89 -12.06
N ALA A 106 -0.12 -7.09 -11.68
CA ALA A 106 -0.48 -8.14 -12.63
C ALA A 106 -1.65 -7.72 -13.53
N SER A 107 -2.69 -7.08 -12.96
CA SER A 107 -3.82 -6.56 -13.74
C SER A 107 -3.40 -5.51 -14.76
N ILE A 108 -2.43 -4.65 -14.46
CA ILE A 108 -1.91 -3.63 -15.37
C ILE A 108 -1.06 -4.29 -16.48
N ASN A 109 -0.19 -5.26 -16.12
CA ASN A 109 0.80 -5.85 -17.01
C ASN A 109 0.27 -6.97 -17.91
N LEU A 110 -0.81 -7.64 -17.50
CA LEU A 110 -1.39 -8.72 -18.33
C LEU A 110 -1.94 -8.17 -19.65
N PRO A 111 -1.77 -8.90 -20.77
CA PRO A 111 -2.42 -8.58 -22.03
C PRO A 111 -3.95 -8.57 -21.85
N TYR A 112 -4.65 -7.96 -22.81
CA TYR A 112 -6.10 -7.81 -22.76
C TYR A 112 -6.78 -9.18 -22.70
N SER A 113 -7.18 -9.62 -21.51
CA SER A 113 -7.84 -10.90 -21.24
C SER A 113 -8.89 -10.73 -20.15
N GLY A 114 -9.89 -11.60 -20.12
CA GLY A 114 -10.91 -11.59 -19.06
C GLY A 114 -10.36 -11.79 -17.65
N TYR A 115 -9.15 -12.33 -17.49
CA TYR A 115 -8.47 -12.46 -16.20
C TYR A 115 -7.94 -11.13 -15.66
N LYS A 116 -7.56 -10.20 -16.54
CA LYS A 116 -7.03 -8.89 -16.19
C LYS A 116 -7.94 -8.12 -15.25
N THR A 117 -9.22 -8.02 -15.59
CA THR A 117 -10.21 -7.28 -14.80
C THR A 117 -10.71 -8.05 -13.58
N LYS A 118 -10.62 -9.40 -13.58
CA LYS A 118 -11.01 -10.23 -12.44
C LYS A 118 -10.15 -9.99 -11.20
N LEU A 119 -8.85 -9.67 -11.38
CA LEU A 119 -7.93 -9.38 -10.29
C LEU A 119 -8.30 -8.12 -9.49
N VAL A 120 -9.06 -7.20 -10.11
CA VAL A 120 -9.51 -5.93 -9.52
C VAL A 120 -11.02 -5.74 -9.70
N GLU A 121 -11.78 -6.83 -9.80
CA GLU A 121 -13.23 -6.77 -9.89
C GLU A 121 -13.84 -6.32 -8.56
N PHE A 122 -14.65 -5.26 -8.57
CA PHE A 122 -15.22 -4.65 -7.38
C PHE A 122 -15.96 -5.67 -6.50
N ARG A 123 -16.81 -6.53 -7.11
CA ARG A 123 -17.63 -7.50 -6.40
C ARG A 123 -16.81 -8.48 -5.55
N GLN A 124 -15.63 -8.87 -6.02
CA GLN A 124 -14.73 -9.74 -5.26
C GLN A 124 -13.82 -8.93 -4.33
N THR A 125 -13.24 -7.85 -4.84
CA THR A 125 -12.24 -7.06 -4.11
C THR A 125 -12.81 -6.42 -2.83
N ILE A 126 -14.10 -6.09 -2.80
CA ILE A 126 -14.74 -5.51 -1.60
C ILE A 126 -14.63 -6.42 -0.37
N TRP A 127 -14.58 -7.75 -0.56
CA TRP A 127 -14.38 -8.71 0.51
C TRP A 127 -13.03 -8.57 1.22
N LYS A 128 -12.08 -7.87 0.59
CA LYS A 128 -10.79 -7.59 1.22
C LYS A 128 -10.92 -6.79 2.51
N ILE A 129 -11.90 -5.91 2.59
CA ILE A 129 -12.15 -5.08 3.77
C ILE A 129 -12.52 -5.94 4.99
N PRO A 130 -13.62 -6.73 4.99
CA PRO A 130 -13.98 -7.55 6.14
C PRO A 130 -12.97 -8.66 6.44
N LEU A 131 -12.32 -9.24 5.42
CA LEU A 131 -11.33 -10.30 5.65
C LEU A 131 -10.06 -9.75 6.32
N THR A 132 -9.59 -8.57 5.93
CA THR A 132 -8.44 -7.92 6.61
C THR A 132 -8.81 -7.48 8.02
N PHE A 133 -10.02 -6.94 8.22
CA PHE A 133 -10.53 -6.63 9.56
C PHE A 133 -10.51 -7.87 10.47
N LEU A 134 -11.05 -8.99 10.01
CA LEU A 134 -11.04 -10.24 10.78
C LEU A 134 -9.62 -10.74 11.06
N ALA A 135 -8.72 -10.66 10.07
CA ALA A 135 -7.32 -11.03 10.25
C ALA A 135 -6.65 -10.20 11.36
N MET A 136 -6.86 -8.88 11.37
CA MET A 136 -6.35 -7.98 12.41
C MET A 136 -6.99 -8.26 13.77
N ALA A 137 -8.31 -8.44 13.80
CA ALA A 137 -9.06 -8.74 15.02
C ALA A 137 -8.62 -10.06 15.69
N MET A 138 -8.11 -11.01 14.91
CA MET A 138 -7.58 -12.29 15.41
C MET A 138 -6.10 -12.22 15.82
N GLY A 139 -5.38 -11.15 15.49
CA GLY A 139 -3.96 -10.96 15.83
C GLY A 139 -2.98 -11.35 14.71
N ALA A 140 -3.44 -11.52 13.47
CA ALA A 140 -2.54 -11.76 12.35
C ALA A 140 -1.65 -10.51 12.07
N SER A 141 -0.40 -10.73 11.69
CA SER A 141 0.56 -9.66 11.36
C SER A 141 0.33 -9.15 9.96
N VAL A 142 -0.58 -8.20 9.80
CA VAL A 142 -0.99 -7.60 8.51
C VAL A 142 -1.23 -6.11 8.61
N GLY A 143 -1.06 -5.41 7.49
CA GLY A 143 -1.44 -4.02 7.29
C GLY A 143 -2.69 -3.87 6.42
N ARG A 144 -3.21 -2.65 6.31
CA ARG A 144 -4.38 -2.29 5.50
C ARG A 144 -4.03 -1.61 4.18
N GLU A 145 -2.80 -1.18 4.01
CA GLU A 145 -2.38 -0.28 2.94
C GLU A 145 -2.38 -0.98 1.56
N GLY A 146 -1.75 -2.15 1.47
CA GLY A 146 -1.82 -2.97 0.26
C GLY A 146 -3.25 -3.33 -0.15
N PRO A 147 -4.09 -3.81 0.77
CA PRO A 147 -5.51 -3.95 0.56
C PRO A 147 -6.22 -2.71 0.03
N SER A 148 -5.92 -1.52 0.57
CA SER A 148 -6.49 -0.25 0.10
C SER A 148 -6.11 0.08 -1.34
N VAL A 149 -4.92 -0.31 -1.78
CA VAL A 149 -4.47 -0.19 -3.18
C VAL A 149 -5.37 -1.00 -4.11
N GLN A 150 -5.67 -2.26 -3.79
CA GLN A 150 -6.53 -3.10 -4.62
C GLN A 150 -7.99 -2.64 -4.57
N VAL A 151 -8.51 -2.26 -3.41
CA VAL A 151 -9.86 -1.72 -3.25
C VAL A 151 -10.00 -0.40 -4.03
N GLY A 152 -9.04 0.52 -3.92
CA GLY A 152 -9.02 1.77 -4.68
C GLY A 152 -9.02 1.54 -6.19
N ALA A 153 -8.20 0.59 -6.68
CA ALA A 153 -8.19 0.17 -8.08
C ALA A 153 -9.57 -0.33 -8.54
N ALA A 154 -10.20 -1.18 -7.74
CA ALA A 154 -11.51 -1.76 -8.05
C ALA A 154 -12.64 -0.72 -8.05
N VAL A 155 -12.64 0.20 -7.09
CA VAL A 155 -13.60 1.31 -6.98
C VAL A 155 -13.49 2.24 -8.19
N MET A 156 -12.27 2.70 -8.51
CA MET A 156 -12.05 3.60 -9.65
C MET A 156 -12.38 2.92 -10.98
N LEU A 157 -12.04 1.65 -11.15
CA LEU A 157 -12.40 0.90 -12.34
C LEU A 157 -13.91 0.73 -12.49
N ALA A 158 -14.62 0.39 -11.41
CA ALA A 158 -16.08 0.24 -11.42
C ALA A 158 -16.76 1.57 -11.77
N TRP A 159 -16.34 2.66 -11.15
CA TRP A 159 -16.81 4.00 -11.44
C TRP A 159 -16.52 4.42 -12.88
N GLY A 160 -15.29 4.18 -13.36
CA GLY A 160 -14.89 4.49 -14.73
C GLY A 160 -15.70 3.72 -15.76
N ASN A 161 -15.98 2.44 -15.52
CA ASN A 161 -16.83 1.62 -16.37
C ASN A 161 -18.29 2.10 -16.38
N PHE A 162 -18.81 2.56 -15.23
CA PHE A 162 -20.11 3.20 -15.14
C PHE A 162 -20.16 4.47 -15.99
N CYS A 163 -19.20 5.39 -15.83
CA CYS A 163 -19.12 6.61 -16.63
C CYS A 163 -19.02 6.34 -18.14
N ARG A 164 -18.26 5.32 -18.54
CA ARG A 164 -18.12 4.90 -19.95
C ARG A 164 -19.43 4.34 -20.50
N LYS A 165 -20.12 3.49 -19.73
CA LYS A 165 -21.41 2.89 -20.12
C LYS A 165 -22.45 3.94 -20.45
N TYR A 166 -22.51 5.02 -19.67
CA TYR A 166 -23.46 6.12 -19.86
C TYR A 166 -22.90 7.30 -20.66
N ASN A 167 -21.70 7.15 -21.24
CA ASN A 167 -21.03 8.16 -22.05
C ASN A 167 -20.75 9.51 -21.35
N PHE A 168 -20.60 9.50 -20.03
CA PHE A 168 -20.30 10.71 -19.27
C PHE A 168 -18.84 11.14 -19.37
N ALA A 169 -17.89 10.20 -19.24
CA ALA A 169 -16.47 10.51 -19.15
C ALA A 169 -15.57 9.32 -19.52
N PHE A 170 -14.25 9.56 -19.53
CA PHE A 170 -13.17 8.55 -19.61
C PHE A 170 -13.06 7.75 -20.91
N ARG A 171 -13.62 8.25 -22.02
CA ARG A 171 -13.48 7.61 -23.34
C ARG A 171 -12.02 7.54 -23.81
N GLY A 172 -11.18 8.50 -23.39
CA GLY A 172 -9.77 8.61 -23.77
C GLY A 172 -8.80 7.99 -22.76
N LEU A 173 -9.24 7.53 -21.58
CA LEU A 173 -8.41 6.84 -20.61
C LEU A 173 -8.47 5.33 -20.84
N SER A 174 -7.33 4.65 -20.77
CA SER A 174 -7.29 3.19 -20.81
C SER A 174 -7.81 2.57 -19.49
N THR A 175 -8.13 1.30 -19.52
CA THR A 175 -8.47 0.55 -18.29
C THR A 175 -7.30 0.53 -17.31
N ASN A 176 -6.05 0.45 -17.81
CA ASN A 176 -4.84 0.49 -16.99
C ASN A 176 -4.70 1.82 -16.24
N GLU A 177 -4.97 2.94 -16.90
CA GLU A 177 -4.90 4.27 -16.30
C GLU A 177 -5.94 4.44 -15.19
N LEU A 178 -7.16 3.93 -15.35
CA LEU A 178 -8.16 3.93 -14.28
C LEU A 178 -7.74 3.06 -13.09
N ILE A 179 -7.23 1.85 -13.36
CA ILE A 179 -6.71 0.95 -12.32
C ILE A 179 -5.55 1.63 -11.57
N ALA A 180 -4.58 2.22 -12.29
CA ALA A 180 -3.44 2.90 -11.68
C ALA A 180 -3.86 4.12 -10.86
N THR A 181 -4.81 4.93 -11.36
CA THR A 181 -5.35 6.09 -10.63
C THR A 181 -6.00 5.67 -9.32
N GLY A 182 -6.85 4.64 -9.35
CA GLY A 182 -7.52 4.13 -8.16
C GLY A 182 -6.57 3.48 -7.16
N ALA A 183 -5.60 2.70 -7.66
CA ALA A 183 -4.59 2.04 -6.84
C ALA A 183 -3.71 3.04 -6.08
N ALA A 184 -3.14 3.99 -6.81
CA ALA A 184 -2.29 5.02 -6.23
C ALA A 184 -3.06 6.00 -5.35
N GLY A 185 -4.30 6.36 -5.73
CA GLY A 185 -5.21 7.13 -4.90
C GLY A 185 -5.60 6.39 -3.61
N GLY A 186 -5.77 5.07 -3.67
CA GLY A 186 -6.00 4.20 -2.51
C GLY A 186 -4.81 4.19 -1.55
N LEU A 187 -3.57 4.15 -2.08
CA LEU A 187 -2.36 4.27 -1.27
C LEU A 187 -2.25 5.65 -0.62
N ALA A 188 -2.42 6.72 -1.41
CA ALA A 188 -2.39 8.10 -0.94
C ALA A 188 -3.36 8.33 0.22
N ALA A 189 -4.57 7.78 0.09
CA ALA A 189 -5.59 7.84 1.13
C ALA A 189 -5.24 6.95 2.35
N ALA A 190 -4.74 5.72 2.14
CA ALA A 190 -4.43 4.81 3.25
C ALA A 190 -3.36 5.35 4.20
N PHE A 191 -2.39 6.09 3.67
CA PHE A 191 -1.26 6.65 4.44
C PHE A 191 -1.42 8.13 4.81
N ASN A 192 -2.50 8.79 4.37
CA ASN A 192 -2.62 10.24 4.44
C ASN A 192 -1.42 10.95 3.77
N ALA A 193 -0.94 10.41 2.64
CA ALA A 193 0.31 10.75 1.99
C ALA A 193 0.11 10.93 0.47
N PRO A 194 -0.38 12.10 0.02
CA PRO A 194 -0.70 12.35 -1.39
C PRO A 194 0.49 12.23 -2.34
N LEU A 195 1.68 12.71 -1.95
CA LEU A 195 2.89 12.62 -2.77
C LEU A 195 3.39 11.19 -2.89
N ALA A 196 3.34 10.42 -1.80
CA ALA A 196 3.69 9.00 -1.83
C ALA A 196 2.85 8.22 -2.84
N GLY A 197 1.56 8.52 -2.93
CA GLY A 197 0.68 7.92 -3.95
C GLY A 197 1.12 8.23 -5.38
N VAL A 198 1.52 9.46 -5.67
CA VAL A 198 2.04 9.85 -7.00
C VAL A 198 3.34 9.11 -7.32
N ILE A 199 4.28 9.08 -6.39
CA ILE A 199 5.56 8.40 -6.58
C ILE A 199 5.37 6.89 -6.76
N PHE A 200 4.51 6.26 -5.94
CA PHE A 200 4.13 4.86 -6.06
C PHE A 200 3.55 4.54 -7.46
N ALA A 201 2.69 5.43 -7.98
CA ALA A 201 2.15 5.27 -9.31
C ALA A 201 3.27 5.19 -10.34
N ILE A 202 4.23 6.11 -10.30
CA ILE A 202 5.32 6.23 -11.27
C ILE A 202 6.33 5.09 -11.12
N GLU A 203 6.80 4.83 -9.89
CA GLU A 203 7.89 3.91 -9.64
C GLU A 203 7.46 2.45 -9.64
N GLU A 204 6.31 2.11 -9.06
CA GLU A 204 5.91 0.72 -8.85
C GLU A 204 4.86 0.26 -9.88
N LEU A 205 3.80 1.04 -10.10
CA LEU A 205 2.78 0.67 -11.09
C LEU A 205 3.23 0.89 -12.53
N GLY A 206 4.18 1.80 -12.76
CA GLY A 206 4.77 2.08 -14.07
C GLY A 206 5.77 1.03 -14.54
N ARG A 207 6.21 0.10 -13.71
CA ARG A 207 7.17 -0.94 -14.09
C ARG A 207 6.57 -1.90 -15.12
N GLY A 208 7.27 -2.05 -16.24
CA GLY A 208 6.94 -3.05 -17.27
C GLY A 208 5.86 -2.65 -18.28
N VAL A 209 5.14 -1.56 -18.08
CA VAL A 209 4.15 -1.04 -19.03
C VAL A 209 4.35 0.46 -19.23
N MET A 210 4.34 0.91 -20.47
CA MET A 210 4.23 2.35 -20.77
C MET A 210 2.83 2.85 -20.39
N LEU A 211 2.62 3.12 -19.11
CA LEU A 211 1.47 3.90 -18.68
C LEU A 211 1.66 5.32 -19.19
N ARG A 212 0.66 5.84 -19.90
CA ARG A 212 0.65 7.27 -20.19
C ARG A 212 0.31 7.99 -18.90
N TRP A 213 1.33 8.61 -18.28
CA TRP A 213 1.14 9.47 -17.12
C TRP A 213 0.44 10.75 -17.54
N GLU A 214 -0.79 10.59 -17.99
CA GLU A 214 -1.62 11.72 -18.32
C GLU A 214 -1.87 12.57 -17.06
N ARG A 215 -1.88 13.87 -17.24
CA ARG A 215 -2.22 14.83 -16.18
C ARG A 215 -3.47 14.44 -15.40
N ARG A 216 -4.44 13.79 -16.05
CA ARG A 216 -5.69 13.30 -15.43
C ARG A 216 -5.43 12.20 -14.38
N VAL A 217 -4.52 11.28 -14.64
CA VAL A 217 -4.17 10.20 -13.70
C VAL A 217 -3.57 10.81 -12.43
N LEU A 218 -2.56 11.68 -12.58
CA LEU A 218 -1.91 12.35 -11.45
C LEU A 218 -2.89 13.20 -10.63
N LEU A 219 -3.77 13.96 -11.32
CA LEU A 219 -4.81 14.74 -10.64
C LEU A 219 -5.80 13.85 -9.86
N GLY A 220 -6.16 12.68 -10.39
CA GLY A 220 -7.02 11.73 -9.69
C GLY A 220 -6.37 11.16 -8.43
N VAL A 221 -5.08 10.84 -8.48
CA VAL A 221 -4.31 10.35 -7.32
C VAL A 221 -4.22 11.43 -6.24
N LEU A 222 -3.80 12.64 -6.62
CA LEU A 222 -3.70 13.78 -5.69
C LEU A 222 -5.06 14.13 -5.09
N ALA A 223 -6.14 14.12 -5.90
CA ALA A 223 -7.49 14.40 -5.42
C ALA A 223 -7.92 13.40 -4.33
N ALA A 224 -7.67 12.10 -4.51
CA ALA A 224 -8.01 11.10 -3.49
C ALA A 224 -7.26 11.34 -2.17
N GLY A 225 -5.97 11.64 -2.23
CA GLY A 225 -5.17 11.98 -1.07
C GLY A 225 -5.64 13.27 -0.38
N PHE A 226 -5.83 14.37 -1.14
CA PHE A 226 -6.28 15.65 -0.57
C PHE A 226 -7.70 15.60 0.00
N ILE A 227 -8.59 14.81 -0.59
CA ILE A 227 -9.93 14.59 -0.02
C ILE A 227 -9.83 13.93 1.34
N LEU A 228 -8.92 12.94 1.50
CA LEU A 228 -8.71 12.34 2.81
C LEU A 228 -8.11 13.33 3.80
N VAL A 229 -7.08 14.10 3.40
CA VAL A 229 -6.51 15.19 4.22
C VAL A 229 -7.61 16.17 4.67
N ALA A 230 -8.56 16.50 3.80
CA ALA A 230 -9.69 17.37 4.14
C ALA A 230 -10.66 16.74 5.17
N ILE A 231 -10.81 15.41 5.17
CA ILE A 231 -11.68 14.68 6.10
C ILE A 231 -10.99 14.42 7.44
N GLN A 232 -9.73 14.00 7.42
CA GLN A 232 -9.01 13.48 8.57
C GLN A 232 -8.01 14.49 9.19
N GLY A 233 -7.69 15.56 8.45
CA GLY A 233 -6.66 16.54 8.80
C GLY A 233 -5.31 16.22 8.19
N ASN A 234 -4.40 17.20 8.22
CA ASN A 234 -3.04 17.09 7.68
C ASN A 234 -2.03 16.62 8.76
N SER A 235 -2.39 15.60 9.53
CA SER A 235 -1.47 15.01 10.51
C SER A 235 -0.77 13.80 9.88
N PRO A 236 0.54 13.63 10.07
CA PRO A 236 1.24 12.42 9.68
C PRO A 236 0.62 11.18 10.32
N TYR A 237 0.80 10.03 9.67
CA TYR A 237 0.26 8.75 10.16
C TYR A 237 0.94 8.30 11.47
N PHE A 238 2.26 8.46 11.56
CA PHE A 238 3.05 8.20 12.75
C PHE A 238 3.36 9.51 13.49
N PRO A 239 3.85 9.44 14.74
CA PRO A 239 4.35 10.62 15.45
C PRO A 239 5.39 11.38 14.61
N VAL A 240 5.32 12.72 14.66
CA VAL A 240 6.23 13.60 13.92
C VAL A 240 7.67 13.35 14.33
N TYR A 241 8.53 13.17 13.33
CA TYR A 241 9.97 13.04 13.54
C TYR A 241 10.54 14.29 14.23
N LYS A 242 11.12 14.10 15.40
CA LYS A 242 11.81 15.13 16.22
C LYS A 242 13.27 14.78 16.47
N GLY A 243 13.86 13.94 15.63
CA GLY A 243 15.24 13.51 15.76
C GLY A 243 16.24 14.54 15.24
N ALA A 244 17.52 14.25 15.46
CA ALA A 244 18.62 15.10 15.03
C ALA A 244 18.71 15.18 13.50
N THR A 245 19.12 16.34 13.00
CA THR A 245 19.44 16.56 11.57
C THR A 245 20.94 16.56 11.30
N SER A 246 21.76 16.78 12.34
CA SER A 246 23.23 16.66 12.28
C SER A 246 23.66 15.38 12.98
N ILE A 247 24.23 14.47 12.25
CA ILE A 247 24.53 13.11 12.69
C ILE A 247 26.03 12.85 12.57
N PRO A 248 26.70 12.41 13.64
CA PRO A 248 28.10 11.99 13.58
C PRO A 248 28.22 10.73 12.72
N TYR A 249 29.27 10.68 11.90
CA TYR A 249 29.53 9.54 10.98
C TYR A 249 28.35 9.20 10.06
N LEU A 250 27.61 10.21 9.60
CA LEU A 250 26.38 10.08 8.82
C LEU A 250 26.47 9.04 7.69
N TYR A 251 27.49 9.17 6.83
CA TYR A 251 27.62 8.27 5.66
C TYR A 251 27.85 6.80 6.05
N LEU A 252 28.52 6.57 7.17
CA LEU A 252 28.71 5.21 7.70
C LEU A 252 27.35 4.61 8.11
N TRP A 253 26.52 5.37 8.83
CA TRP A 253 25.21 4.90 9.26
C TRP A 253 24.25 4.71 8.08
N LEU A 254 24.30 5.58 7.06
CA LEU A 254 23.54 5.38 5.83
C LEU A 254 23.90 4.06 5.15
N ALA A 255 25.19 3.74 5.08
CA ALA A 255 25.66 2.48 4.51
C ALA A 255 25.26 1.27 5.37
N ILE A 256 25.45 1.32 6.69
CA ILE A 256 25.08 0.23 7.60
C ILE A 256 23.58 -0.05 7.53
N CYS A 257 22.72 0.97 7.70
CA CYS A 257 21.28 0.81 7.62
C CYS A 257 20.86 0.29 6.24
N GLY A 258 21.43 0.85 5.16
CA GLY A 258 21.13 0.41 3.80
C GLY A 258 21.50 -1.05 3.56
N VAL A 259 22.70 -1.47 3.97
CA VAL A 259 23.19 -2.87 3.78
C VAL A 259 22.37 -3.84 4.63
N VAL A 260 22.24 -3.59 5.94
CA VAL A 260 21.52 -4.50 6.85
C VAL A 260 20.05 -4.64 6.42
N CYS A 261 19.38 -3.52 6.18
CA CYS A 261 17.96 -3.53 5.76
C CYS A 261 17.80 -4.04 4.33
N GLY A 262 18.78 -3.83 3.43
CA GLY A 262 18.76 -4.39 2.08
C GLY A 262 18.82 -5.91 2.09
N VAL A 263 19.75 -6.50 2.83
CA VAL A 263 19.86 -7.95 3.00
C VAL A 263 18.61 -8.55 3.62
N LEU A 264 18.14 -7.99 4.75
CA LEU A 264 16.95 -8.51 5.44
C LEU A 264 15.66 -8.27 4.63
N GLY A 265 15.52 -7.12 3.96
CA GLY A 265 14.42 -6.81 3.06
C GLY A 265 14.39 -7.70 1.82
N GLY A 266 15.56 -7.98 1.22
CA GLY A 266 15.70 -8.91 0.12
C GLY A 266 15.34 -10.35 0.51
N ILE A 267 15.78 -10.81 1.70
CA ILE A 267 15.35 -12.09 2.27
C ILE A 267 13.84 -12.11 2.47
N PHE A 268 13.25 -11.07 3.08
CA PHE A 268 11.83 -10.94 3.29
C PHE A 268 11.06 -11.02 1.96
N GLY A 269 11.43 -10.21 0.96
CA GLY A 269 10.81 -10.25 -0.37
C GLY A 269 10.90 -11.62 -1.03
N ARG A 270 12.05 -12.31 -0.90
CA ARG A 270 12.25 -13.67 -1.43
C ARG A 270 11.38 -14.71 -0.72
N LEU A 271 11.22 -14.61 0.61
CA LEU A 271 10.36 -15.48 1.40
C LEU A 271 8.89 -15.31 0.99
N LEU A 272 8.43 -14.07 0.80
CA LEU A 272 7.08 -13.78 0.32
C LEU A 272 6.84 -14.30 -1.10
N ALA A 273 7.77 -14.05 -2.02
CA ALA A 273 7.63 -14.42 -3.42
C ALA A 273 7.63 -15.92 -3.65
N LYS A 274 8.50 -16.67 -2.95
CA LYS A 274 8.57 -18.14 -3.08
C LYS A 274 7.41 -18.84 -2.36
N GLY A 275 6.90 -18.27 -1.28
CA GLY A 275 5.92 -18.89 -0.41
C GLY A 275 6.47 -20.15 0.30
N LEU A 276 5.72 -20.68 1.24
CA LEU A 276 6.12 -21.88 2.02
C LEU A 276 6.36 -23.10 1.13
N ALA A 277 5.47 -23.35 0.17
CA ALA A 277 5.60 -24.47 -0.75
C ALA A 277 6.84 -24.37 -1.65
N GLY A 278 7.18 -23.16 -2.10
CA GLY A 278 8.38 -22.93 -2.93
C GLY A 278 9.70 -23.10 -2.20
N LEU A 279 9.71 -22.87 -0.89
CA LEU A 279 10.88 -23.05 -0.02
C LEU A 279 11.04 -24.49 0.49
N SER A 280 9.96 -25.24 0.50
CA SER A 280 9.96 -26.61 1.01
C SER A 280 10.61 -27.60 0.05
N PRO A 281 11.19 -28.71 0.56
CA PRO A 281 11.68 -29.81 -0.27
C PRO A 281 10.61 -30.33 -1.23
N ILE A 282 11.00 -30.82 -2.40
CA ILE A 282 10.08 -31.26 -3.48
C ILE A 282 9.03 -32.26 -2.97
N LYS A 283 9.42 -33.16 -2.07
CA LYS A 283 8.51 -34.18 -1.48
C LYS A 283 7.32 -33.59 -0.72
N TRP A 284 7.47 -32.38 -0.13
CA TRP A 284 6.45 -31.74 0.69
C TRP A 284 5.63 -30.69 -0.07
N ARG A 285 6.10 -30.21 -1.23
CA ARG A 285 5.43 -29.14 -2.00
C ARG A 285 3.99 -29.44 -2.35
N ASP A 286 3.75 -30.63 -2.87
CA ASP A 286 2.41 -31.04 -3.31
C ASP A 286 1.48 -31.25 -2.10
N TRP A 287 2.02 -31.77 -1.01
CA TRP A 287 1.25 -31.93 0.21
C TRP A 287 0.84 -30.58 0.80
N ILE A 288 1.76 -29.61 0.88
CA ILE A 288 1.50 -28.25 1.35
C ILE A 288 0.42 -27.58 0.49
N ARG A 289 0.50 -27.69 -0.83
CA ARG A 289 -0.48 -27.13 -1.75
C ARG A 289 -1.87 -27.75 -1.63
N LYS A 290 -1.93 -29.04 -1.35
CA LYS A 290 -3.19 -29.80 -1.21
C LYS A 290 -3.87 -29.59 0.13
N HIS A 291 -3.12 -29.21 1.17
CA HIS A 291 -3.63 -29.09 2.53
C HIS A 291 -3.46 -27.70 3.15
N PRO A 292 -3.97 -26.63 2.51
CA PRO A 292 -3.74 -25.25 2.97
C PRO A 292 -4.32 -24.99 4.36
N ILE A 293 -5.43 -25.66 4.74
CA ILE A 293 -6.08 -25.50 6.05
C ILE A 293 -5.19 -26.04 7.18
N TYR A 294 -4.58 -27.24 7.01
CA TYR A 294 -3.67 -27.79 8.01
C TYR A 294 -2.42 -26.93 8.17
N ILE A 295 -1.91 -26.40 7.05
CA ILE A 295 -0.78 -25.45 7.08
C ILE A 295 -1.19 -24.18 7.83
N ALA A 296 -2.38 -23.66 7.60
CA ALA A 296 -2.87 -22.47 8.29
C ALA A 296 -2.99 -22.67 9.81
N LEU A 297 -3.44 -23.85 10.25
CA LEU A 297 -3.46 -24.20 11.66
C LEU A 297 -2.05 -24.20 12.27
N LEU A 298 -1.08 -24.83 11.59
CA LEU A 298 0.31 -24.88 12.05
C LEU A 298 0.94 -23.49 12.12
N LEU A 299 0.79 -22.69 11.06
CA LEU A 299 1.33 -21.34 10.98
C LEU A 299 0.64 -20.41 12.01
N GLY A 300 -0.64 -20.65 12.30
CA GLY A 300 -1.37 -19.95 13.36
C GLY A 300 -0.81 -20.24 14.76
N LEU A 301 -0.39 -21.49 15.04
CA LEU A 301 0.30 -21.83 16.28
C LEU A 301 1.66 -21.15 16.40
N VAL A 302 2.43 -21.09 15.29
CA VAL A 302 3.71 -20.36 15.26
C VAL A 302 3.50 -18.87 15.53
N LEU A 303 2.46 -18.25 14.95
CA LEU A 303 2.11 -16.86 15.22
C LEU A 303 1.66 -16.63 16.66
N ALA A 304 0.89 -17.56 17.25
CA ALA A 304 0.50 -17.48 18.65
C ALA A 304 1.72 -17.54 19.57
N ALA A 305 2.70 -18.41 19.28
CA ALA A 305 3.95 -18.48 20.03
C ALA A 305 4.76 -17.17 19.92
N MET A 306 4.93 -16.62 18.70
CA MET A 306 5.62 -15.34 18.48
C MET A 306 4.92 -14.19 19.19
N GLY A 307 3.58 -14.13 19.11
CA GLY A 307 2.79 -13.11 19.75
C GLY A 307 2.85 -13.18 21.27
N THR A 308 2.80 -14.38 21.84
CA THR A 308 2.93 -14.57 23.28
C THR A 308 4.33 -14.20 23.78
N TYR A 309 5.38 -14.58 23.03
CA TYR A 309 6.77 -14.22 23.36
C TYR A 309 7.02 -12.73 23.29
N SER A 310 6.44 -12.04 22.30
CA SER A 310 6.60 -10.60 22.11
C SER A 310 5.61 -9.75 22.90
N GLU A 311 4.85 -10.32 23.81
CA GLU A 311 3.79 -9.61 24.58
C GLU A 311 2.80 -8.88 23.66
N GLY A 312 2.45 -9.48 22.51
CA GLY A 312 1.51 -8.94 21.54
C GLY A 312 2.10 -7.94 20.53
N GLN A 313 3.38 -7.56 20.64
CA GLN A 313 3.99 -6.55 19.75
C GLN A 313 4.09 -6.98 18.28
N THR A 314 3.99 -8.27 17.99
CA THR A 314 3.97 -8.80 16.62
C THR A 314 2.58 -8.81 15.99
N TYR A 315 1.50 -8.57 16.73
CA TYR A 315 0.14 -8.55 16.18
C TYR A 315 -0.13 -7.30 15.34
N GLY A 316 -1.09 -7.42 14.42
CA GLY A 316 -1.58 -6.34 13.57
C GLY A 316 -0.51 -5.64 12.76
N THR A 317 -0.61 -4.32 12.64
CA THR A 317 0.33 -3.48 11.89
C THR A 317 1.66 -3.25 12.60
N GLY A 318 1.67 -3.24 13.94
CA GLY A 318 2.81 -2.84 14.77
C GLY A 318 2.96 -1.31 14.91
N TYR A 319 1.86 -0.56 14.73
CA TYR A 319 1.86 0.90 14.87
C TYR A 319 2.49 1.37 16.18
N ASP A 320 2.14 0.76 17.31
CA ASP A 320 2.63 1.14 18.64
C ASP A 320 4.15 0.97 18.81
N VAL A 321 4.72 -0.03 18.13
CA VAL A 321 6.18 -0.25 18.11
C VAL A 321 6.88 0.92 17.42
N VAL A 322 6.38 1.32 16.24
CA VAL A 322 6.94 2.46 15.49
C VAL A 322 6.74 3.77 16.26
N ALA A 323 5.55 3.98 16.81
CA ALA A 323 5.24 5.20 17.56
C ALA A 323 6.17 5.37 18.76
N ARG A 324 6.32 4.34 19.59
CA ARG A 324 7.26 4.35 20.74
C ARG A 324 8.70 4.59 20.31
N ALA A 325 9.16 3.92 19.25
CA ALA A 325 10.52 4.11 18.75
C ALA A 325 10.78 5.55 18.25
N LEU A 326 9.78 6.17 17.58
CA LEU A 326 9.87 7.58 17.14
C LEU A 326 9.76 8.58 18.26
N GLU A 327 9.14 8.24 19.38
CA GLU A 327 9.14 9.03 20.60
C GLU A 327 10.44 8.90 21.42
N GLY A 328 11.33 8.00 21.01
CA GLY A 328 12.60 7.73 21.70
C GLY A 328 12.45 6.80 22.90
N GLN A 329 11.35 6.07 22.98
CA GLN A 329 11.14 5.04 23.99
C GLN A 329 11.86 3.74 23.60
N LEU A 330 12.26 2.98 24.60
CA LEU A 330 12.89 1.68 24.38
C LEU A 330 11.86 0.67 23.81
N VAL A 331 12.25 0.01 22.76
CA VAL A 331 11.53 -1.11 22.14
C VAL A 331 12.47 -2.31 22.15
N SER A 332 11.97 -3.48 22.48
CA SER A 332 12.79 -4.70 22.52
C SER A 332 13.47 -4.94 21.17
N PRO A 333 14.79 -5.16 21.13
CA PRO A 333 15.56 -5.22 19.86
C PRO A 333 15.14 -6.39 18.96
N GLU A 334 14.65 -7.48 19.55
CA GLU A 334 14.18 -8.66 18.82
C GLU A 334 12.85 -8.45 18.09
N VAL A 335 12.08 -7.41 18.43
CA VAL A 335 10.73 -7.18 17.84
C VAL A 335 10.80 -7.00 16.33
N GLY A 336 11.84 -6.35 15.80
CA GLY A 336 12.03 -6.19 14.36
C GLY A 336 12.11 -7.52 13.63
N ILE A 337 12.92 -8.44 14.13
CA ILE A 337 13.11 -9.78 13.53
C ILE A 337 11.86 -10.64 13.73
N LEU A 338 11.26 -10.62 14.92
CA LEU A 338 10.01 -11.34 15.17
C LEU A 338 8.87 -10.85 14.26
N LYS A 339 8.78 -9.54 14.04
CA LYS A 339 7.78 -8.94 13.15
C LYS A 339 7.97 -9.36 11.70
N LEU A 340 9.22 -9.45 11.22
CA LEU A 340 9.54 -9.97 9.89
C LEU A 340 8.96 -11.39 9.73
N PHE A 341 9.29 -12.30 10.64
CA PHE A 341 8.84 -13.69 10.57
C PHE A 341 7.33 -13.82 10.79
N ALA A 342 6.73 -13.04 11.68
CA ALA A 342 5.28 -13.03 11.89
C ALA A 342 4.53 -12.59 10.63
N THR A 343 5.03 -11.58 9.93
CA THR A 343 4.46 -11.10 8.66
C THR A 343 4.58 -12.13 7.55
N VAL A 344 5.77 -12.74 7.40
CA VAL A 344 6.00 -13.81 6.42
C VAL A 344 5.07 -15.01 6.70
N THR A 345 5.01 -15.46 7.95
CA THR A 345 4.15 -16.58 8.39
C THR A 345 2.67 -16.28 8.12
N THR A 346 2.22 -15.06 8.40
CA THR A 346 0.86 -14.63 8.08
C THR A 346 0.60 -14.63 6.58
N TYR A 347 1.53 -14.09 5.78
CA TYR A 347 1.39 -14.00 4.33
C TYR A 347 1.31 -15.38 3.64
N TRP A 348 2.04 -16.38 4.15
CA TRP A 348 2.04 -17.73 3.62
C TRP A 348 0.68 -18.43 3.74
N ASN A 349 -0.22 -17.97 4.58
CA ASN A 349 -1.59 -18.47 4.67
C ASN A 349 -2.46 -18.06 3.49
N GLY A 350 -2.01 -17.12 2.65
CA GLY A 350 -2.79 -16.62 1.50
C GLY A 350 -4.02 -15.81 1.89
N ILE A 351 -4.11 -15.33 3.13
CA ILE A 351 -5.20 -14.48 3.61
C ILE A 351 -5.05 -13.04 3.09
N ALA A 352 -6.14 -12.26 3.13
CA ALA A 352 -6.11 -10.84 2.80
C ALA A 352 -5.36 -10.05 3.85
N GLY A 353 -4.38 -9.24 3.44
CA GLY A 353 -3.65 -8.37 4.36
C GLY A 353 -2.40 -7.77 3.72
N GLY A 354 -2.11 -6.50 4.04
CA GLY A 354 -0.96 -5.75 3.54
C GLY A 354 0.34 -6.10 4.26
N ILE A 355 1.44 -5.81 3.60
CA ILE A 355 2.79 -6.01 4.14
C ILE A 355 3.53 -4.69 4.41
N PHE A 356 3.00 -3.54 3.98
CA PHE A 356 3.72 -2.26 4.04
C PHE A 356 3.99 -1.81 5.47
N THR A 357 2.96 -1.56 6.28
CA THR A 357 3.15 -1.12 7.67
C THR A 357 3.89 -2.16 8.51
N PRO A 358 3.62 -3.48 8.41
CA PRO A 358 4.48 -4.49 9.04
C PRO A 358 5.96 -4.42 8.62
N SER A 359 6.25 -4.08 7.36
CA SER A 359 7.63 -3.87 6.90
C SER A 359 8.26 -2.62 7.53
N LEU A 360 7.51 -1.53 7.64
CA LEU A 360 7.97 -0.33 8.34
C LEU A 360 8.26 -0.62 9.81
N THR A 361 7.40 -1.40 10.47
CA THR A 361 7.61 -1.83 11.86
C THR A 361 8.85 -2.72 12.01
N THR A 362 9.08 -3.62 11.05
CA THR A 362 10.31 -4.43 10.99
C THR A 362 11.55 -3.53 10.88
N GLY A 363 11.52 -2.55 9.97
CA GLY A 363 12.59 -1.57 9.82
C GLY A 363 12.81 -0.75 11.08
N ALA A 364 11.75 -0.32 11.75
CA ALA A 364 11.85 0.42 13.02
C ALA A 364 12.53 -0.40 14.12
N GLY A 365 12.15 -1.67 14.27
CA GLY A 365 12.80 -2.57 15.23
C GLY A 365 14.28 -2.84 14.89
N ILE A 366 14.62 -2.97 13.61
CA ILE A 366 16.03 -3.07 13.17
C ILE A 366 16.80 -1.79 13.52
N GLY A 367 16.18 -0.61 13.30
CA GLY A 367 16.77 0.68 13.64
C GLY A 367 17.05 0.83 15.14
N THR A 368 16.14 0.35 16.01
CA THR A 368 16.34 0.30 17.46
C THR A 368 17.47 -0.66 17.84
N MET A 369 17.53 -1.85 17.21
CA MET A 369 18.62 -2.81 17.43
C MET A 369 19.99 -2.22 17.06
N LEU A 370 20.08 -1.53 15.92
CA LEU A 370 21.32 -0.85 15.51
C LEU A 370 21.70 0.28 16.44
N TRP A 371 20.73 0.99 17.00
CA TRP A 371 20.95 2.03 18.00
C TRP A 371 21.57 1.45 19.29
N GLU A 372 21.04 0.33 19.78
CA GLU A 372 21.61 -0.37 20.95
C GLU A 372 23.05 -0.83 20.69
N ILE A 373 23.32 -1.42 19.51
CA ILE A 373 24.68 -1.83 19.11
C ILE A 373 25.62 -0.62 19.04
N SER A 374 25.11 0.55 18.66
CA SER A 374 25.89 1.79 18.61
C SER A 374 26.19 2.39 20.00
N ASN A 375 25.68 1.79 21.09
CA ASN A 375 25.74 2.35 22.44
C ASN A 375 25.25 3.83 22.53
N GLY A 376 24.25 4.18 21.75
CA GLY A 376 23.68 5.52 21.77
C GLY A 376 24.49 6.63 21.11
N MET A 377 25.49 6.27 20.27
CA MET A 377 26.31 7.27 19.53
C MET A 377 25.49 8.13 18.58
N VAL A 378 24.33 7.66 18.16
CA VAL A 378 23.44 8.31 17.18
C VAL A 378 22.03 8.41 17.75
N ASP A 379 21.27 9.39 17.30
CA ASP A 379 19.85 9.50 17.68
C ASP A 379 19.06 8.25 17.19
N GLN A 380 18.42 7.57 18.13
CA GLN A 380 17.57 6.39 17.88
C GLN A 380 16.54 6.66 16.79
N ARG A 381 15.86 7.80 16.84
CA ARG A 381 14.80 8.20 15.91
C ARG A 381 15.31 8.27 14.47
N PHE A 382 16.55 8.74 14.30
CA PHE A 382 17.19 8.81 12.98
C PHE A 382 17.45 7.43 12.38
N LEU A 383 18.02 6.49 13.17
CA LEU A 383 18.23 5.13 12.71
C LEU A 383 16.92 4.40 12.42
N VAL A 384 15.89 4.65 13.24
CA VAL A 384 14.55 4.10 13.05
C VAL A 384 13.97 4.50 11.69
N ILE A 385 13.93 5.79 11.34
CA ILE A 385 13.36 6.21 10.04
C ILE A 385 14.20 5.77 8.84
N LEU A 386 15.53 5.74 8.98
CA LEU A 386 16.41 5.21 7.94
C LEU A 386 16.12 3.74 7.66
N CYS A 387 16.05 2.93 8.72
CA CYS A 387 15.80 1.50 8.59
C CYS A 387 14.36 1.21 8.12
N MET A 388 13.36 2.03 8.51
CA MET A 388 12.00 1.92 7.96
C MET A 388 11.99 2.05 6.44
N ALA A 389 12.62 3.11 5.92
CA ALA A 389 12.68 3.36 4.49
C ALA A 389 13.54 2.31 3.76
N ALA A 390 14.72 2.01 4.29
CA ALA A 390 15.65 1.05 3.69
C ALA A 390 15.09 -0.39 3.66
N PHE A 391 14.42 -0.86 4.73
CA PHE A 391 13.82 -2.19 4.76
C PHE A 391 12.66 -2.31 3.76
N LEU A 392 11.80 -1.30 3.71
CA LEU A 392 10.71 -1.29 2.73
C LEU A 392 11.26 -1.28 1.30
N ALA A 393 12.31 -0.47 1.02
CA ALA A 393 12.97 -0.41 -0.28
C ALA A 393 13.62 -1.75 -0.68
N GLY A 394 14.33 -2.41 0.24
CA GLY A 394 14.90 -3.73 0.01
C GLY A 394 13.87 -4.81 -0.29
N GLY A 395 12.71 -4.75 0.39
CA GLY A 395 11.61 -5.71 0.19
C GLY A 395 10.78 -5.49 -1.07
N THR A 396 10.57 -4.21 -1.47
CA THR A 396 9.70 -3.83 -2.61
C THR A 396 10.48 -3.45 -3.86
N GLN A 397 11.76 -3.19 -3.73
CA GLN A 397 12.63 -2.69 -4.81
C GLN A 397 12.18 -1.30 -5.34
N SER A 398 11.55 -0.48 -4.48
CA SER A 398 11.00 0.85 -4.80
C SER A 398 11.59 1.90 -3.86
N PRO A 399 12.87 2.31 -4.05
CA PRO A 399 13.56 3.17 -3.10
C PRO A 399 12.97 4.59 -2.98
N VAL A 400 12.49 5.17 -4.07
CA VAL A 400 11.92 6.51 -4.03
C VAL A 400 10.56 6.49 -3.32
N THR A 401 9.71 5.51 -3.64
CA THR A 401 8.43 5.31 -2.98
C THR A 401 8.62 5.08 -1.48
N ALA A 402 9.52 4.17 -1.08
CA ALA A 402 9.78 3.88 0.32
C ALA A 402 10.21 5.12 1.12
N SER A 403 11.11 5.92 0.54
CA SER A 403 11.62 7.15 1.18
C SER A 403 10.53 8.21 1.32
N VAL A 404 9.74 8.44 0.27
CA VAL A 404 8.68 9.45 0.29
C VAL A 404 7.51 9.02 1.20
N VAL A 405 7.17 7.73 1.21
CA VAL A 405 6.17 7.16 2.15
C VAL A 405 6.60 7.43 3.58
N VAL A 406 7.82 7.05 3.97
CA VAL A 406 8.30 7.26 5.34
C VAL A 406 8.37 8.75 5.67
N MET A 407 8.84 9.59 4.75
CA MET A 407 8.91 11.04 4.93
C MET A 407 7.52 11.65 5.19
N GLU A 408 6.49 11.33 4.39
CA GLU A 408 5.14 11.87 4.60
C GLU A 408 4.48 11.28 5.85
N MET A 409 4.68 9.98 6.13
CA MET A 409 4.08 9.33 7.30
C MET A 409 4.65 9.80 8.63
N THR A 410 5.87 10.35 8.65
CA THR A 410 6.57 10.79 9.87
C THR A 410 6.86 12.29 9.90
N GLY A 411 6.51 13.03 8.85
CA GLY A 411 6.86 14.44 8.74
C GLY A 411 8.37 14.71 8.63
N ALA A 412 9.17 13.76 8.20
CA ALA A 412 10.63 13.81 8.18
C ALA A 412 11.22 14.50 6.94
N GLN A 413 10.63 15.61 6.48
CA GLN A 413 11.10 16.36 5.30
C GLN A 413 12.59 16.75 5.35
N PRO A 414 13.16 17.20 6.49
CA PRO A 414 14.55 17.64 6.53
C PRO A 414 15.58 16.55 6.21
N VAL A 415 15.20 15.27 6.38
CA VAL A 415 16.10 14.12 6.23
C VAL A 415 15.77 13.26 5.00
N LEU A 416 14.91 13.73 4.11
CA LEU A 416 14.49 12.98 2.91
C LEU A 416 15.67 12.50 2.06
N ILE A 417 16.70 13.32 1.88
CA ILE A 417 17.89 12.95 1.10
C ILE A 417 18.58 11.73 1.70
N TRP A 418 18.66 11.65 3.02
CA TRP A 418 19.29 10.53 3.73
C TRP A 418 18.46 9.26 3.63
N LEU A 419 17.11 9.40 3.70
CA LEU A 419 16.19 8.29 3.44
C LEU A 419 16.38 7.73 2.03
N LEU A 420 16.50 8.59 1.02
CA LEU A 420 16.73 8.20 -0.38
C LEU A 420 18.05 7.44 -0.54
N ILE A 421 19.14 7.95 0.01
CA ILE A 421 20.46 7.30 -0.12
C ILE A 421 20.44 5.92 0.52
N SER A 422 19.95 5.80 1.76
CA SER A 422 19.87 4.50 2.45
C SER A 422 18.94 3.52 1.72
N SER A 423 17.80 3.99 1.20
CA SER A 423 16.86 3.17 0.43
C SER A 423 17.43 2.70 -0.91
N ILE A 424 18.20 3.56 -1.61
CA ILE A 424 18.88 3.19 -2.85
C ILE A 424 19.93 2.10 -2.57
N ILE A 425 20.75 2.28 -1.52
CA ILE A 425 21.71 1.25 -1.12
C ILE A 425 20.98 -0.08 -0.85
N ALA A 426 19.88 -0.04 -0.08
CA ALA A 426 19.10 -1.23 0.23
C ALA A 426 18.46 -1.90 -0.99
N SER A 427 18.10 -1.16 -2.01
CA SER A 427 17.49 -1.71 -3.23
C SER A 427 18.52 -2.34 -4.20
N ILE A 428 19.79 -2.00 -4.07
CA ILE A 428 20.88 -2.56 -4.91
C ILE A 428 21.37 -3.90 -4.35
N ILE A 429 21.27 -4.10 -3.05
CA ILE A 429 21.71 -5.30 -2.33
C ILE A 429 20.66 -6.40 -2.41
#